data_73552de97c35953988ec44ffb6ff52a8
#
_entry.id   73552de97c35953988ec44ffb6ff52a8
#
_cell.length_a   1.000
_cell.length_b   1.000
_cell.length_c   1.000
_cell.angle_alpha   90.00
_cell.angle_beta   90.00
_cell.angle_gamma   90.00
#
_symmetry.space_group_name_H-M   'P 1'
#
loop_
_entity.id
_entity.type
_entity.pdbx_description
1 polymer ?
#
loop_
_entity_poly.entity_id
_entity_poly.type
_entity_poly.pdbx_seq_one_letter_code
_entity_poly.pdbx_strand_id
1 'polypeptide(L)'
;MLIKAHFHILVLVISLLIKSLAQRARRCSRPLEFNPTALSQTGLNLLFLISALISSAVADTGDSAEREKFSTAWRAAANGSRADFERLMPQLEDYLLYPYLRYEDLRHRRAKVPDEEMAGFLSGHRDWAFTAGLERAWLRTLGESGRWESLLQHAPGEIEDTEVDCFLAQARIKTGQTEGLVSVAQSLWTVGKSQPDACDPVFRWLKSEGGVTSGLAWERITRAMEARQPKFTLYLSRYLAPEDKVWADRWYQLDRSAYRQLKKAAKWPDQDKSREIAAYGLRRLARSDPDRAWETWLAIESGFSWGSDTRGGILREIALWSAVEGVDGTPVRMDAVPVPLRDGKLMEWWVRFNLSNEFWGDAVETIEGMPPEQRDDARWRFWNARAHFETGDRQASEAMLAELALEANYY
;
A
#
# COMPACT_ATOMS: atom_id res chain seq x y z
N MET A 1 -29.87 -16.83 7.56
CA MET A 1 -28.96 -15.75 7.11
C MET A 1 -28.44 -14.89 8.27
N LEU A 2 -29.23 -14.60 9.30
CA LEU A 2 -28.81 -13.78 10.47
C LEU A 2 -27.76 -14.44 11.40
N ILE A 3 -27.75 -15.75 11.55
CA ILE A 3 -26.84 -16.48 12.44
C ILE A 3 -25.38 -16.45 11.94
N LYS A 4 -25.15 -16.46 10.62
CA LYS A 4 -23.79 -16.39 10.04
C LYS A 4 -23.11 -15.03 10.26
N ALA A 5 -23.87 -13.93 10.26
CA ALA A 5 -23.33 -12.59 10.48
C ALA A 5 -22.86 -12.38 11.93
N HIS A 6 -23.60 -12.92 12.91
CA HIS A 6 -23.25 -12.81 14.32
C HIS A 6 -21.99 -13.60 14.69
N PHE A 7 -21.74 -14.73 14.05
CA PHE A 7 -20.55 -15.56 14.30
C PHE A 7 -19.25 -14.89 13.80
N HIS A 8 -19.29 -14.23 12.65
CA HIS A 8 -18.13 -13.48 12.13
C HIS A 8 -17.76 -12.29 13.01
N ILE A 9 -18.76 -11.59 13.54
CA ILE A 9 -18.54 -10.46 14.45
C ILE A 9 -17.96 -10.95 15.78
N LEU A 10 -18.44 -12.08 16.30
CA LEU A 10 -17.95 -12.65 17.55
C LEU A 10 -16.48 -13.11 17.46
N VAL A 11 -16.09 -13.76 16.37
CA VAL A 11 -14.70 -14.19 16.13
C VAL A 11 -13.75 -12.99 15.97
N LEU A 12 -14.20 -11.92 15.32
CA LEU A 12 -13.42 -10.68 15.19
C LEU A 12 -13.24 -9.98 16.54
N VAL A 13 -14.30 -9.90 17.35
CA VAL A 13 -14.26 -9.28 18.68
C VAL A 13 -13.38 -10.08 19.64
N ILE A 14 -13.44 -11.40 19.61
CA ILE A 14 -12.58 -12.26 20.44
C ILE A 14 -11.10 -12.13 20.01
N SER A 15 -10.82 -12.08 18.72
CA SER A 15 -9.46 -11.88 18.19
C SER A 15 -8.87 -10.52 18.58
N LEU A 16 -9.69 -9.46 18.58
CA LEU A 16 -9.29 -8.12 19.01
C LEU A 16 -9.07 -8.04 20.52
N LEU A 17 -9.92 -8.71 21.32
CA LEU A 17 -9.78 -8.79 22.79
C LEU A 17 -8.50 -9.55 23.19
N ILE A 18 -8.20 -10.67 22.55
CA ILE A 18 -6.98 -11.44 22.81
C ILE A 18 -5.73 -10.62 22.45
N LYS A 19 -5.73 -9.89 21.32
CA LYS A 19 -4.64 -8.99 20.95
C LYS A 19 -4.48 -7.82 21.92
N SER A 20 -5.57 -7.25 22.40
CA SER A 20 -5.57 -6.16 23.39
C SER A 20 -5.04 -6.63 24.74
N LEU A 21 -5.44 -7.82 25.21
CA LEU A 21 -4.95 -8.42 26.46
C LEU A 21 -3.46 -8.80 26.37
N ALA A 22 -3.02 -9.33 25.24
CA ALA A 22 -1.60 -9.65 25.01
C ALA A 22 -0.73 -8.39 24.93
N GLN A 23 -1.24 -7.27 24.43
CA GLN A 23 -0.52 -5.99 24.42
C GLN A 23 -0.46 -5.35 25.82
N ARG A 24 -1.52 -5.49 26.63
CA ARG A 24 -1.52 -5.01 28.03
C ARG A 24 -0.60 -5.84 28.92
N ALA A 25 -0.55 -7.15 28.75
CA ALA A 25 0.34 -8.04 29.52
C ALA A 25 1.83 -7.74 29.28
N ARG A 26 2.21 -7.21 28.09
CA ARG A 26 3.60 -6.82 27.78
C ARG A 26 4.02 -5.46 28.34
N ARG A 27 3.11 -4.66 28.91
CA ARG A 27 3.39 -3.32 29.45
C ARG A 27 3.44 -3.24 30.97
N CYS A 28 3.07 -4.30 31.70
CA CYS A 28 3.11 -4.32 33.16
C CYS A 28 4.23 -5.22 33.67
N SER A 29 5.38 -4.64 33.93
CA SER A 29 6.50 -5.25 34.67
C SER A 29 6.47 -4.81 36.14
N ARG A 30 5.36 -5.05 36.86
CA ARG A 30 5.30 -5.01 38.34
C ARG A 30 4.36 -6.09 38.83
N PRO A 31 4.72 -6.88 39.87
CA PRO A 31 3.83 -7.86 40.47
C PRO A 31 2.73 -7.13 41.23
N LEU A 32 1.48 -7.42 40.91
CA LEU A 32 0.30 -7.01 41.68
C LEU A 32 0.09 -8.03 42.81
N GLU A 33 0.24 -7.60 44.06
CA GLU A 33 -0.21 -8.35 45.22
C GLU A 33 -1.74 -8.43 45.20
N PHE A 34 -2.25 -9.64 45.08
CA PHE A 34 -3.68 -9.92 45.10
C PHE A 34 -4.18 -9.93 46.57
N ASN A 35 -5.03 -8.98 46.91
CA ASN A 35 -5.72 -8.97 48.22
C ASN A 35 -7.11 -9.62 48.04
N PRO A 36 -7.37 -10.81 48.63
CA PRO A 36 -8.57 -11.61 48.33
C PRO A 36 -9.87 -11.19 49.03
N THR A 37 -9.92 -10.07 49.74
CA THR A 37 -11.05 -9.74 50.64
C THR A 37 -12.07 -8.71 50.12
N ALA A 38 -12.02 -8.33 48.78
CA ALA A 38 -12.88 -7.26 48.24
C ALA A 38 -13.88 -7.69 47.15
N LEU A 39 -14.24 -8.96 47.05
CA LEU A 39 -15.31 -9.41 46.14
C LEU A 39 -16.63 -9.58 46.92
N SER A 40 -17.60 -8.67 46.72
CA SER A 40 -18.94 -8.82 47.28
C SER A 40 -19.65 -10.07 46.71
N GLN A 41 -20.49 -10.73 47.52
CA GLN A 41 -21.25 -11.94 47.10
C GLN A 41 -22.07 -11.75 45.83
N THR A 42 -22.45 -10.52 45.50
CA THR A 42 -23.10 -10.17 44.22
C THR A 42 -22.19 -10.29 43.00
N GLY A 43 -20.89 -9.98 43.13
CA GLY A 43 -19.92 -10.16 42.04
C GLY A 43 -19.61 -11.63 41.76
N LEU A 44 -19.55 -12.47 42.79
CA LEU A 44 -19.35 -13.92 42.63
C LEU A 44 -20.57 -14.58 41.97
N ASN A 45 -21.80 -14.19 42.34
CA ASN A 45 -23.00 -14.72 41.70
C ASN A 45 -23.16 -14.31 40.24
N LEU A 46 -22.72 -13.09 39.88
CA LEU A 46 -22.72 -12.64 38.47
C LEU A 46 -21.67 -13.38 37.62
N LEU A 47 -20.49 -13.65 38.18
CA LEU A 47 -19.45 -14.47 37.53
C LEU A 47 -19.88 -15.93 37.34
N PHE A 48 -20.60 -16.53 38.36
CA PHE A 48 -21.17 -17.87 38.23
C PHE A 48 -22.30 -17.93 37.19
N LEU A 49 -23.18 -16.92 37.11
CA LEU A 49 -24.23 -16.84 36.10
C LEU A 49 -23.66 -16.62 34.69
N ILE A 50 -22.65 -15.78 34.55
CA ILE A 50 -21.95 -15.59 33.26
C ILE A 50 -21.19 -16.85 32.87
N SER A 51 -20.53 -17.52 33.81
CA SER A 51 -19.85 -18.80 33.57
C SER A 51 -20.83 -19.93 33.21
N ALA A 52 -22.01 -19.98 33.85
CA ALA A 52 -23.08 -20.93 33.54
C ALA A 52 -23.75 -20.62 32.18
N LEU A 53 -23.94 -19.35 31.83
CA LEU A 53 -24.45 -18.94 30.53
C LEU A 53 -23.42 -19.17 29.38
N ILE A 54 -22.14 -18.99 29.67
CA ILE A 54 -21.07 -19.34 28.71
C ILE A 54 -20.94 -20.85 28.58
N SER A 55 -21.08 -21.61 29.67
CA SER A 55 -21.06 -23.08 29.63
C SER A 55 -22.30 -23.65 28.93
N SER A 56 -23.49 -23.04 29.07
CA SER A 56 -24.70 -23.47 28.37
C SER A 56 -24.73 -22.99 26.88
N ALA A 57 -24.03 -21.95 26.51
CA ALA A 57 -23.86 -21.52 25.11
C ALA A 57 -22.73 -22.26 24.38
N VAL A 58 -21.85 -22.95 25.09
CA VAL A 58 -20.79 -23.81 24.54
C VAL A 58 -21.18 -25.30 24.54
N ALA A 59 -22.36 -25.62 25.09
CA ALA A 59 -22.89 -26.98 25.12
C ALA A 59 -23.76 -27.32 23.90
N ASP A 60 -23.34 -26.90 22.72
CA ASP A 60 -23.68 -27.65 21.48
C ASP A 60 -22.39 -28.22 20.90
N THR A 61 -22.15 -29.35 21.37
CA THR A 61 -21.02 -30.21 21.27
C THR A 61 -20.97 -30.85 19.89
N GLY A 62 -20.27 -30.24 18.99
CA GLY A 62 -19.60 -31.14 18.05
C GLY A 62 -18.72 -32.06 18.89
N ASP A 63 -19.01 -33.34 18.85
CA ASP A 63 -18.37 -34.41 19.60
C ASP A 63 -16.85 -34.17 19.71
N SER A 64 -16.29 -34.24 20.92
CA SER A 64 -14.84 -34.08 21.14
C SER A 64 -14.04 -35.04 20.25
N ALA A 65 -14.60 -36.20 19.90
CA ALA A 65 -14.04 -37.18 18.99
C ALA A 65 -13.97 -36.67 17.54
N GLU A 66 -14.95 -35.90 17.05
CA GLU A 66 -14.92 -35.29 15.72
C GLU A 66 -13.86 -34.18 15.64
N ARG A 67 -13.70 -33.37 16.67
CA ARG A 67 -12.63 -32.36 16.75
C ARG A 67 -11.25 -32.99 16.74
N GLU A 68 -11.05 -34.09 17.42
CA GLU A 68 -9.80 -34.83 17.44
C GLU A 68 -9.50 -35.43 16.07
N LYS A 69 -10.51 -36.07 15.44
CA LYS A 69 -10.42 -36.58 14.07
C LYS A 69 -10.07 -35.47 13.08
N PHE A 70 -10.75 -34.31 13.16
CA PHE A 70 -10.48 -33.16 12.31
C PHE A 70 -9.03 -32.65 12.50
N SER A 71 -8.59 -32.47 13.75
CA SER A 71 -7.23 -32.05 14.05
C SER A 71 -6.17 -33.02 13.51
N THR A 72 -6.46 -34.33 13.55
CA THR A 72 -5.58 -35.33 13.00
C THR A 72 -5.57 -35.34 11.48
N ALA A 73 -6.74 -35.22 10.86
CA ALA A 73 -6.88 -35.12 9.41
C ALA A 73 -6.23 -33.85 8.87
N TRP A 74 -6.38 -32.71 9.58
CA TRP A 74 -5.72 -31.46 9.25
C TRP A 74 -4.19 -31.58 9.25
N ARG A 75 -3.63 -32.17 10.30
CA ARG A 75 -2.18 -32.43 10.37
C ARG A 75 -1.71 -33.38 9.26
N ALA A 76 -2.50 -34.40 8.94
CA ALA A 76 -2.20 -35.32 7.85
C ALA A 76 -2.21 -34.61 6.48
N ALA A 77 -3.17 -33.72 6.23
CA ALA A 77 -3.21 -32.87 5.03
C ALA A 77 -1.99 -31.94 4.96
N ALA A 78 -1.69 -31.22 6.04
CA ALA A 78 -0.58 -30.27 6.11
C ALA A 78 0.81 -30.95 5.96
N ASN A 79 0.98 -32.17 6.48
CA ASN A 79 2.24 -32.87 6.41
C ASN A 79 2.34 -33.86 5.21
N GLY A 80 1.30 -33.94 4.38
CA GLY A 80 1.26 -34.81 3.21
C GLY A 80 1.11 -36.30 3.53
N SER A 81 0.64 -36.68 4.74
CA SER A 81 0.34 -38.09 5.11
C SER A 81 -0.96 -38.54 4.43
N ARG A 82 -0.87 -38.91 3.15
CA ARG A 82 -2.02 -39.21 2.30
C ARG A 82 -2.90 -40.35 2.86
N ALA A 83 -2.32 -41.43 3.36
CA ALA A 83 -3.05 -42.57 3.89
C ALA A 83 -3.94 -42.21 5.08
N ASP A 84 -3.41 -41.42 6.03
CA ASP A 84 -4.19 -40.94 7.19
C ASP A 84 -5.29 -39.97 6.79
N PHE A 85 -4.99 -39.07 5.86
CA PHE A 85 -5.95 -38.12 5.33
C PHE A 85 -7.12 -38.83 4.66
N GLU A 86 -6.87 -39.72 3.70
CA GLU A 86 -7.90 -40.48 2.97
C GLU A 86 -8.76 -41.36 3.89
N ARG A 87 -8.18 -41.87 4.96
CA ARG A 87 -8.92 -42.67 5.95
C ARG A 87 -9.87 -41.84 6.80
N LEU A 88 -9.50 -40.60 7.11
CA LEU A 88 -10.26 -39.74 8.02
C LEU A 88 -11.24 -38.80 7.31
N MET A 89 -10.93 -38.36 6.11
CA MET A 89 -11.71 -37.40 5.36
C MET A 89 -13.18 -37.78 5.16
N PRO A 90 -13.54 -39.01 4.75
CA PRO A 90 -14.93 -39.43 4.58
C PRO A 90 -15.75 -39.40 5.87
N GLN A 91 -15.10 -39.49 7.03
CA GLN A 91 -15.76 -39.47 8.33
C GLN A 91 -16.08 -38.04 8.83
N LEU A 92 -15.69 -37.03 8.06
CA LEU A 92 -15.79 -35.61 8.40
C LEU A 92 -16.59 -34.82 7.36
N GLU A 93 -17.25 -35.46 6.40
CA GLU A 93 -17.99 -34.77 5.31
C GLU A 93 -19.07 -33.85 5.86
N ASP A 94 -19.77 -34.23 6.93
CA ASP A 94 -20.80 -33.44 7.58
C ASP A 94 -20.24 -32.45 8.62
N TYR A 95 -18.93 -32.49 8.89
CA TYR A 95 -18.32 -31.61 9.86
C TYR A 95 -18.20 -30.18 9.36
N LEU A 96 -18.61 -29.19 10.16
CA LEU A 96 -18.67 -27.76 9.78
C LEU A 96 -17.39 -27.24 9.13
N LEU A 97 -16.23 -27.74 9.56
CA LEU A 97 -14.93 -27.30 9.08
C LEU A 97 -14.37 -28.17 7.94
N TYR A 98 -15.17 -29.12 7.43
CA TYR A 98 -14.75 -29.99 6.31
C TYR A 98 -14.19 -29.22 5.09
N PRO A 99 -14.78 -28.07 4.65
CA PRO A 99 -14.22 -27.33 3.53
C PRO A 99 -12.81 -26.78 3.79
N TYR A 100 -12.46 -26.45 5.03
CA TYR A 100 -11.09 -26.07 5.38
C TYR A 100 -10.11 -27.24 5.27
N LEU A 101 -10.56 -28.44 5.62
CA LEU A 101 -9.77 -29.65 5.44
C LEU A 101 -9.48 -29.93 3.95
N ARG A 102 -10.51 -29.75 3.11
CA ARG A 102 -10.38 -29.82 1.64
C ARG A 102 -9.41 -28.77 1.11
N TYR A 103 -9.53 -27.53 1.59
CA TYR A 103 -8.60 -26.45 1.24
C TYR A 103 -7.14 -26.84 1.54
N GLU A 104 -6.85 -27.35 2.73
CA GLU A 104 -5.49 -27.68 3.13
C GLU A 104 -4.91 -28.83 2.29
N ASP A 105 -5.71 -29.84 1.99
CA ASP A 105 -5.33 -30.93 1.08
C ASP A 105 -5.01 -30.42 -0.34
N LEU A 106 -5.92 -29.61 -0.91
CA LEU A 106 -5.73 -29.02 -2.24
C LEU A 106 -4.49 -28.12 -2.28
N ARG A 107 -4.29 -27.29 -1.25
CA ARG A 107 -3.13 -26.43 -1.11
C ARG A 107 -1.81 -27.21 -1.11
N HIS A 108 -1.76 -28.30 -0.37
CA HIS A 108 -0.55 -29.13 -0.23
C HIS A 108 -0.22 -29.87 -1.53
N ARG A 109 -1.21 -30.46 -2.19
CA ARG A 109 -0.99 -31.27 -3.40
C ARG A 109 -1.35 -30.57 -4.71
N ARG A 110 -1.45 -29.24 -4.73
CA ARG A 110 -1.92 -28.42 -5.87
C ARG A 110 -1.30 -28.73 -7.22
N ALA A 111 -0.06 -29.21 -7.24
CA ALA A 111 0.63 -29.62 -8.47
C ALA A 111 0.12 -30.95 -9.07
N LYS A 112 -0.61 -31.75 -8.28
CA LYS A 112 -1.05 -33.12 -8.62
C LYS A 112 -2.59 -33.24 -8.61
N VAL A 113 -3.32 -32.20 -8.23
CA VAL A 113 -4.78 -32.20 -8.21
C VAL A 113 -5.30 -32.12 -9.65
N PRO A 114 -6.33 -32.90 -10.04
CA PRO A 114 -7.04 -32.69 -11.29
C PRO A 114 -7.61 -31.29 -11.36
N ASP A 115 -7.60 -30.68 -12.56
CA ASP A 115 -8.02 -29.29 -12.74
C ASP A 115 -9.49 -29.08 -12.39
N GLU A 116 -10.34 -30.04 -12.74
CA GLU A 116 -11.78 -30.01 -12.45
C GLU A 116 -12.04 -30.04 -10.93
N GLU A 117 -11.25 -30.80 -10.17
CA GLU A 117 -11.35 -30.85 -8.70
C GLU A 117 -11.00 -29.50 -8.08
N MET A 118 -9.89 -28.90 -8.52
CA MET A 118 -9.46 -27.57 -8.03
C MET A 118 -10.45 -26.49 -8.44
N ALA A 119 -10.85 -26.43 -9.71
CA ALA A 119 -11.80 -25.47 -10.22
C ALA A 119 -13.18 -25.57 -9.56
N GLY A 120 -13.65 -26.79 -9.31
CA GLY A 120 -14.90 -27.04 -8.59
C GLY A 120 -14.86 -26.54 -7.16
N PHE A 121 -13.76 -26.78 -6.46
CA PHE A 121 -13.57 -26.24 -5.10
C PHE A 121 -13.53 -24.70 -5.09
N LEU A 122 -12.74 -24.11 -5.96
CA LEU A 122 -12.61 -22.64 -6.06
C LEU A 122 -13.94 -21.96 -6.38
N SER A 123 -14.71 -22.52 -7.34
CA SER A 123 -16.00 -21.97 -7.73
C SER A 123 -17.06 -22.07 -6.62
N GLY A 124 -17.05 -23.16 -5.84
CA GLY A 124 -17.96 -23.36 -4.71
C GLY A 124 -17.66 -22.50 -3.48
N HIS A 125 -16.48 -21.89 -3.40
CA HIS A 125 -16.01 -21.16 -2.23
C HIS A 125 -15.44 -19.76 -2.56
N ARG A 126 -15.90 -19.11 -3.62
CA ARG A 126 -15.38 -17.80 -4.11
C ARG A 126 -15.36 -16.70 -3.05
N ASP A 127 -16.37 -16.69 -2.19
CA ASP A 127 -16.53 -15.65 -1.15
C ASP A 127 -15.64 -15.87 0.08
N TRP A 128 -14.80 -16.91 0.08
CA TRP A 128 -13.94 -17.19 1.21
C TRP A 128 -12.60 -16.47 1.10
N ALA A 129 -12.14 -15.87 2.20
CA ALA A 129 -10.93 -15.03 2.21
C ALA A 129 -9.65 -15.73 1.75
N PHE A 130 -9.56 -17.07 1.87
CA PHE A 130 -8.38 -17.84 1.48
C PHE A 130 -8.43 -18.37 0.04
N THR A 131 -9.59 -18.37 -0.60
CA THR A 131 -9.78 -18.97 -1.94
C THR A 131 -8.93 -18.26 -2.98
N ALA A 132 -8.92 -16.93 -2.99
CA ALA A 132 -8.10 -16.14 -3.92
C ALA A 132 -6.58 -16.45 -3.78
N GLY A 133 -6.11 -16.74 -2.57
CA GLY A 133 -4.73 -17.17 -2.34
C GLY A 133 -4.41 -18.54 -2.93
N LEU A 134 -5.33 -19.49 -2.79
CA LEU A 134 -5.20 -20.84 -3.37
C LEU A 134 -5.24 -20.80 -4.90
N GLU A 135 -6.16 -20.01 -5.47
CA GLU A 135 -6.29 -19.82 -6.91
C GLU A 135 -5.00 -19.30 -7.52
N ARG A 136 -4.45 -18.17 -6.99
CA ARG A 136 -3.16 -17.65 -7.47
C ARG A 136 -2.03 -18.67 -7.36
N ALA A 137 -1.94 -19.38 -6.23
CA ALA A 137 -0.91 -20.40 -6.05
C ALA A 137 -1.06 -21.56 -7.03
N TRP A 138 -2.28 -21.97 -7.36
CA TRP A 138 -2.56 -23.01 -8.36
C TRP A 138 -2.21 -22.54 -9.77
N LEU A 139 -2.64 -21.34 -10.17
CA LEU A 139 -2.33 -20.77 -11.49
C LEU A 139 -0.81 -20.62 -11.71
N ARG A 140 -0.06 -20.20 -10.68
CA ARG A 140 1.41 -20.23 -10.74
C ARG A 140 1.94 -21.65 -10.97
N THR A 141 1.40 -22.63 -10.25
CA THR A 141 1.82 -24.04 -10.44
C THR A 141 1.51 -24.54 -11.85
N LEU A 142 0.40 -24.16 -12.45
CA LEU A 142 0.09 -24.46 -13.86
C LEU A 142 1.12 -23.82 -14.80
N GLY A 143 1.47 -22.56 -14.57
CA GLY A 143 2.49 -21.84 -15.33
C GLY A 143 3.88 -22.46 -15.19
N GLU A 144 4.33 -22.72 -13.96
CA GLU A 144 5.63 -23.37 -13.66
C GLU A 144 5.77 -24.74 -14.32
N SER A 145 4.67 -25.50 -14.39
CA SER A 145 4.62 -26.83 -15.01
C SER A 145 4.35 -26.82 -16.51
N GLY A 146 4.17 -25.65 -17.13
CA GLY A 146 3.92 -25.51 -18.56
C GLY A 146 2.55 -26.01 -19.03
N ARG A 147 1.57 -26.08 -18.14
CA ARG A 147 0.20 -26.51 -18.43
C ARG A 147 -0.62 -25.33 -19.01
N TRP A 148 -0.20 -24.89 -20.22
CA TRP A 148 -0.63 -23.62 -20.80
C TRP A 148 -2.13 -23.56 -21.12
N GLU A 149 -2.69 -24.64 -21.67
CA GLU A 149 -4.11 -24.71 -21.99
C GLU A 149 -4.97 -24.66 -20.72
N SER A 150 -4.59 -25.42 -19.69
CA SER A 150 -5.24 -25.41 -18.39
C SER A 150 -5.18 -24.00 -17.75
N LEU A 151 -4.00 -23.35 -17.81
CA LEU A 151 -3.84 -22.02 -17.29
C LEU A 151 -4.78 -21.01 -17.97
N LEU A 152 -4.85 -21.03 -19.29
CA LEU A 152 -5.73 -20.15 -20.06
C LEU A 152 -7.21 -20.43 -19.82
N GLN A 153 -7.57 -21.72 -19.63
CA GLN A 153 -8.95 -22.14 -19.40
C GLN A 153 -9.47 -21.69 -18.03
N HIS A 154 -8.64 -21.72 -17.00
CA HIS A 154 -9.06 -21.56 -15.62
C HIS A 154 -8.74 -20.18 -15.02
N ALA A 155 -7.92 -19.35 -15.71
CA ALA A 155 -7.62 -18.02 -15.23
C ALA A 155 -8.85 -17.12 -15.26
N PRO A 156 -9.21 -16.44 -14.15
CA PRO A 156 -10.24 -15.40 -14.17
C PRO A 156 -9.80 -14.21 -15.01
N GLY A 157 -10.75 -13.34 -15.38
CA GLY A 157 -10.47 -12.19 -16.26
C GLY A 157 -9.47 -11.19 -15.70
N GLU A 158 -9.45 -11.00 -14.36
CA GLU A 158 -8.53 -10.08 -13.67
C GLU A 158 -7.89 -10.78 -12.48
N ILE A 159 -6.56 -10.70 -12.39
CA ILE A 159 -5.77 -11.27 -11.29
C ILE A 159 -4.75 -10.21 -10.87
N GLU A 160 -4.72 -9.87 -9.58
CA GLU A 160 -3.69 -9.00 -9.02
C GLU A 160 -2.43 -9.81 -8.67
N ASP A 161 -1.78 -10.37 -9.69
CA ASP A 161 -0.57 -11.18 -9.52
C ASP A 161 0.31 -11.16 -10.77
N THR A 162 1.33 -10.33 -10.75
CA THR A 162 2.25 -10.14 -11.89
C THR A 162 2.90 -11.42 -12.39
N GLU A 163 3.17 -12.39 -11.52
CA GLU A 163 3.79 -13.65 -11.91
C GLU A 163 2.81 -14.52 -12.71
N VAL A 164 1.53 -14.55 -12.29
CA VAL A 164 0.45 -15.20 -13.05
C VAL A 164 0.24 -14.49 -14.38
N ASP A 165 0.24 -13.15 -14.42
CA ASP A 165 0.12 -12.39 -15.67
C ASP A 165 1.23 -12.75 -16.66
N CYS A 166 2.46 -12.90 -16.16
CA CYS A 166 3.58 -13.33 -17.00
C CYS A 166 3.42 -14.77 -17.48
N PHE A 167 2.91 -15.69 -16.66
CA PHE A 167 2.62 -17.06 -17.11
C PHE A 167 1.47 -17.09 -18.13
N LEU A 168 0.43 -16.26 -17.97
CA LEU A 168 -0.65 -16.12 -18.96
C LEU A 168 -0.12 -15.58 -20.30
N ALA A 169 0.75 -14.59 -20.26
CA ALA A 169 1.40 -14.09 -21.46
C ALA A 169 2.27 -15.18 -22.12
N GLN A 170 3.03 -15.97 -21.33
CA GLN A 170 3.75 -17.13 -21.85
C GLN A 170 2.82 -18.18 -22.46
N ALA A 171 1.71 -18.50 -21.82
CA ALA A 171 0.73 -19.45 -22.32
C ALA A 171 0.20 -19.00 -23.68
N ARG A 172 -0.15 -17.72 -23.84
CA ARG A 172 -0.58 -17.15 -25.12
C ARG A 172 0.49 -17.24 -26.20
N ILE A 173 1.76 -16.99 -25.87
CA ILE A 173 2.89 -17.18 -26.81
C ILE A 173 2.98 -18.63 -27.24
N LYS A 174 2.88 -19.57 -26.28
CA LYS A 174 3.05 -21.01 -26.54
C LYS A 174 1.90 -21.62 -27.33
N THR A 175 0.68 -21.10 -27.17
CA THR A 175 -0.52 -21.55 -27.89
C THR A 175 -0.80 -20.76 -29.18
N GLY A 176 0.06 -19.79 -29.53
CA GLY A 176 -0.10 -18.98 -30.73
C GLY A 176 -1.15 -17.86 -30.65
N GLN A 177 -1.69 -17.57 -29.47
CA GLN A 177 -2.72 -16.55 -29.24
C GLN A 177 -2.08 -15.17 -29.00
N THR A 178 -1.35 -14.65 -30.00
CA THR A 178 -0.51 -13.45 -29.84
C THR A 178 -1.20 -12.13 -30.19
N GLU A 179 -2.46 -12.15 -30.60
CA GLU A 179 -3.22 -10.93 -30.91
C GLU A 179 -3.29 -9.99 -29.70
N GLY A 180 -2.87 -8.73 -29.86
CA GLY A 180 -2.84 -7.74 -28.77
C GLY A 180 -1.79 -8.01 -27.66
N LEU A 181 -1.02 -9.11 -27.75
CA LEU A 181 -0.10 -9.50 -26.68
C LEU A 181 1.11 -8.56 -26.56
N VAL A 182 1.52 -7.88 -27.66
CA VAL A 182 2.60 -6.89 -27.61
C VAL A 182 2.27 -5.78 -26.60
N SER A 183 1.06 -5.25 -26.61
CA SER A 183 0.63 -4.21 -25.66
C SER A 183 0.64 -4.72 -24.21
N VAL A 184 0.15 -5.94 -23.96
CA VAL A 184 0.18 -6.57 -22.63
C VAL A 184 1.63 -6.75 -22.14
N ALA A 185 2.51 -7.27 -23.00
CA ALA A 185 3.91 -7.46 -22.66
C ALA A 185 4.65 -6.13 -22.42
N GLN A 186 4.30 -5.07 -23.16
CA GLN A 186 4.81 -3.71 -22.92
C GLN A 186 4.37 -3.19 -21.55
N SER A 187 3.11 -3.37 -21.16
CA SER A 187 2.62 -2.95 -19.84
C SER A 187 3.34 -3.70 -18.71
N LEU A 188 3.53 -5.01 -18.84
CA LEU A 188 4.30 -5.83 -17.90
C LEU A 188 5.78 -5.40 -17.82
N TRP A 189 6.35 -4.98 -18.95
CA TRP A 189 7.75 -4.55 -19.01
C TRP A 189 7.95 -3.15 -18.46
N THR A 190 7.00 -2.22 -18.66
CA THR A 190 7.14 -0.79 -18.35
C THR A 190 6.83 -0.49 -16.89
N VAL A 191 7.65 -1.00 -16.00
CA VAL A 191 7.53 -0.79 -14.53
C VAL A 191 8.86 -0.33 -13.94
N GLY A 192 8.80 0.36 -12.80
CA GLY A 192 9.96 0.98 -12.15
C GLY A 192 10.89 0.03 -11.40
N LYS A 193 10.64 -1.28 -11.44
CA LYS A 193 11.41 -2.31 -10.70
C LYS A 193 11.64 -3.54 -11.57
N SER A 194 12.49 -4.46 -11.08
CA SER A 194 12.62 -5.79 -11.69
C SER A 194 11.31 -6.56 -11.55
N GLN A 195 11.00 -7.33 -12.57
CA GLN A 195 9.85 -8.22 -12.59
C GLN A 195 10.26 -9.64 -12.21
N PRO A 196 9.31 -10.54 -11.80
CA PRO A 196 9.57 -11.95 -11.56
C PRO A 196 10.24 -12.64 -12.76
N ASP A 197 11.02 -13.68 -12.50
CA ASP A 197 11.72 -14.47 -13.53
C ASP A 197 10.75 -15.08 -14.56
N ALA A 198 9.52 -15.36 -14.14
CA ALA A 198 8.43 -15.79 -15.03
C ALA A 198 8.16 -14.80 -16.19
N CYS A 199 8.53 -13.52 -16.05
CA CYS A 199 8.37 -12.52 -17.10
C CYS A 199 9.47 -12.57 -18.16
N ASP A 200 10.62 -13.18 -17.88
CA ASP A 200 11.77 -13.17 -18.79
C ASP A 200 11.49 -13.76 -20.17
N PRO A 201 10.76 -14.88 -20.32
CA PRO A 201 10.38 -15.39 -21.65
C PRO A 201 9.49 -14.42 -22.43
N VAL A 202 8.56 -13.74 -21.74
CA VAL A 202 7.67 -12.74 -22.35
C VAL A 202 8.50 -11.55 -22.85
N PHE A 203 9.46 -11.08 -22.07
CA PHE A 203 10.32 -9.96 -22.44
C PHE A 203 11.30 -10.30 -23.57
N ARG A 204 11.74 -11.54 -23.65
CA ARG A 204 12.52 -12.03 -24.81
C ARG A 204 11.67 -12.03 -26.09
N TRP A 205 10.43 -12.53 -26.00
CA TRP A 205 9.50 -12.50 -27.12
C TRP A 205 9.14 -11.06 -27.51
N LEU A 206 8.83 -10.18 -26.56
CA LEU A 206 8.55 -8.76 -26.84
C LEU A 206 9.69 -8.10 -27.62
N LYS A 207 10.94 -8.43 -27.28
CA LYS A 207 12.11 -7.91 -28.01
C LYS A 207 12.21 -8.48 -29.41
N SER A 208 11.92 -9.76 -29.64
CA SER A 208 11.93 -10.35 -30.99
C SER A 208 10.86 -9.76 -31.89
N GLU A 209 9.73 -9.32 -31.31
CA GLU A 209 8.66 -8.60 -32.03
C GLU A 209 8.98 -7.10 -32.25
N GLY A 210 10.14 -6.61 -31.83
CA GLY A 210 10.50 -5.19 -31.94
C GLY A 210 9.72 -4.28 -30.97
N GLY A 211 9.02 -4.85 -30.00
CA GLY A 211 8.14 -4.13 -29.09
C GLY A 211 8.88 -3.28 -28.03
N VAL A 212 10.20 -3.45 -27.86
CA VAL A 212 11.02 -2.61 -26.95
C VAL A 212 11.67 -1.49 -27.75
N THR A 213 11.00 -0.35 -27.82
CA THR A 213 11.51 0.87 -28.48
C THR A 213 12.31 1.73 -27.49
N SER A 214 13.10 2.70 -28.03
CA SER A 214 13.81 3.70 -27.20
C SER A 214 12.83 4.51 -26.33
N GLY A 215 11.67 4.87 -26.88
CA GLY A 215 10.63 5.58 -26.13
C GLY A 215 10.10 4.78 -24.96
N LEU A 216 9.77 3.49 -25.18
CA LEU A 216 9.32 2.60 -24.10
C LEU A 216 10.41 2.39 -23.04
N ALA A 217 11.68 2.28 -23.47
CA ALA A 217 12.81 2.16 -22.55
C ALA A 217 12.99 3.43 -21.69
N TRP A 218 12.77 4.60 -22.31
CA TRP A 218 12.79 5.86 -21.58
C TRP A 218 11.68 5.92 -20.52
N GLU A 219 10.45 5.58 -20.88
CA GLU A 219 9.32 5.52 -19.95
C GLU A 219 9.62 4.59 -18.74
N ARG A 220 10.21 3.42 -19.01
CA ARG A 220 10.62 2.52 -17.92
C ARG A 220 11.72 3.13 -17.05
N ILE A 221 12.66 3.88 -17.63
CA ILE A 221 13.68 4.62 -16.87
C ILE A 221 13.03 5.67 -15.98
N THR A 222 12.07 6.44 -16.49
CA THR A 222 11.30 7.41 -15.69
C THR A 222 10.68 6.75 -14.48
N ARG A 223 9.95 5.66 -14.67
CA ARG A 223 9.34 4.89 -13.57
C ARG A 223 10.38 4.32 -12.59
N ALA A 224 11.55 3.89 -13.08
CA ALA A 224 12.64 3.39 -12.25
C ALA A 224 13.24 4.50 -11.37
N MET A 225 13.41 5.70 -11.92
CA MET A 225 13.90 6.85 -11.15
C MET A 225 12.87 7.28 -10.09
N GLU A 226 11.60 7.32 -10.43
CA GLU A 226 10.51 7.60 -9.47
C GLU A 226 10.45 6.55 -8.35
N ALA A 227 10.64 5.28 -8.68
CA ALA A 227 10.69 4.16 -7.73
C ALA A 227 12.01 4.09 -6.93
N ARG A 228 12.91 5.08 -7.06
CA ARG A 228 14.21 5.11 -6.39
C ARG A 228 15.13 3.94 -6.74
N GLN A 229 15.07 3.50 -7.99
CA GLN A 229 15.92 2.42 -8.54
C GLN A 229 16.94 2.94 -9.58
N PRO A 230 17.83 3.91 -9.24
CA PRO A 230 18.70 4.57 -10.23
C PRO A 230 19.68 3.60 -10.89
N LYS A 231 20.12 2.54 -10.21
CA LYS A 231 21.01 1.52 -10.80
C LYS A 231 20.32 0.75 -11.94
N PHE A 232 19.00 0.62 -11.91
CA PHE A 232 18.24 -0.04 -12.95
C PHE A 232 18.26 0.76 -14.27
N THR A 233 18.38 2.09 -14.20
CA THR A 233 18.57 2.97 -15.36
C THR A 233 19.79 2.59 -16.17
N LEU A 234 20.90 2.22 -15.56
CA LEU A 234 22.11 1.78 -16.25
C LEU A 234 21.88 0.49 -17.05
N TYR A 235 21.10 -0.43 -16.51
CA TYR A 235 20.71 -1.64 -17.24
C TYR A 235 19.81 -1.31 -18.43
N LEU A 236 18.84 -0.41 -18.25
CA LEU A 236 17.86 -0.04 -19.28
C LEU A 236 18.45 0.80 -20.41
N SER A 237 19.54 1.53 -20.16
CA SER A 237 20.20 2.38 -21.17
C SER A 237 20.63 1.64 -22.43
N ARG A 238 20.81 0.31 -22.36
CA ARG A 238 21.13 -0.54 -23.52
C ARG A 238 20.04 -0.54 -24.62
N TYR A 239 18.81 -0.22 -24.24
CA TYR A 239 17.65 -0.18 -25.13
C TYR A 239 17.40 1.21 -25.72
N LEU A 240 18.15 2.22 -25.29
CA LEU A 240 18.01 3.58 -25.75
C LEU A 240 18.78 3.83 -27.04
N ALA A 241 18.29 4.76 -27.85
CA ALA A 241 19.04 5.38 -28.92
C ALA A 241 20.29 6.10 -28.37
N PRO A 242 21.37 6.26 -29.16
CA PRO A 242 22.63 6.86 -28.69
C PRO A 242 22.45 8.24 -28.04
N GLU A 243 21.62 9.11 -28.64
CA GLU A 243 21.28 10.44 -28.14
C GLU A 243 20.57 10.42 -26.80
N ASP A 244 19.76 9.39 -26.52
CA ASP A 244 19.01 9.22 -25.29
C ASP A 244 19.87 8.68 -24.16
N LYS A 245 20.90 7.89 -24.46
CA LYS A 245 21.84 7.36 -23.46
C LYS A 245 22.52 8.46 -22.66
N VAL A 246 22.86 9.55 -23.32
CA VAL A 246 23.49 10.71 -22.66
C VAL A 246 22.56 11.31 -21.59
N TRP A 247 21.25 11.33 -21.85
CA TRP A 247 20.27 11.84 -20.91
C TRP A 247 20.03 10.87 -19.76
N ALA A 248 19.98 9.57 -20.01
CA ALA A 248 19.88 8.56 -18.98
C ALA A 248 21.09 8.60 -18.02
N ASP A 249 22.31 8.76 -18.54
CA ASP A 249 23.50 8.94 -17.71
C ASP A 249 23.43 10.23 -16.88
N ARG A 250 23.02 11.35 -17.47
CA ARG A 250 22.80 12.61 -16.75
C ARG A 250 21.81 12.44 -15.59
N TRP A 251 20.71 11.73 -15.82
CA TRP A 251 19.71 11.45 -14.78
C TRP A 251 20.29 10.62 -13.65
N TYR A 252 21.02 9.56 -13.98
CA TYR A 252 21.72 8.74 -12.99
C TYR A 252 22.72 9.57 -12.16
N GLN A 253 23.51 10.44 -12.82
CA GLN A 253 24.47 11.31 -12.13
C GLN A 253 23.76 12.36 -11.25
N LEU A 254 22.62 12.87 -11.72
CA LEU A 254 21.81 13.84 -10.98
C LEU A 254 21.21 13.20 -9.72
N ASP A 255 20.75 11.96 -9.77
CA ASP A 255 20.27 11.25 -8.59
C ASP A 255 21.35 11.15 -7.49
N ARG A 256 22.60 10.99 -7.86
CA ARG A 256 23.72 10.91 -6.93
C ARG A 256 24.16 12.27 -6.37
N SER A 257 23.97 13.35 -7.12
CA SER A 257 24.41 14.69 -6.73
C SER A 257 23.57 15.77 -7.43
N ALA A 258 22.34 15.94 -6.94
CA ALA A 258 21.34 16.82 -7.55
C ALA A 258 21.87 18.25 -7.74
N TYR A 259 22.34 18.90 -6.69
CA TYR A 259 22.80 20.29 -6.73
C TYR A 259 23.93 20.51 -7.76
N ARG A 260 24.96 19.64 -7.74
CA ARG A 260 26.09 19.78 -8.67
C ARG A 260 25.70 19.61 -10.14
N GLN A 261 24.73 18.72 -10.41
CA GLN A 261 24.29 18.48 -11.79
C GLN A 261 23.28 19.55 -12.25
N LEU A 262 22.40 19.99 -11.38
CA LEU A 262 21.45 21.06 -11.69
C LEU A 262 22.14 22.40 -12.03
N LYS A 263 23.28 22.72 -11.42
CA LYS A 263 24.10 23.88 -11.86
C LYS A 263 24.49 23.87 -13.33
N LYS A 264 24.51 22.67 -13.95
CA LYS A 264 24.77 22.52 -15.39
C LYS A 264 23.51 22.64 -16.22
N ALA A 265 22.33 22.54 -15.59
CA ALA A 265 21.05 22.52 -16.31
C ALA A 265 20.74 23.83 -17.05
N ALA A 266 21.27 24.96 -16.58
CA ALA A 266 21.18 26.25 -17.29
C ALA A 266 21.79 26.23 -18.71
N LYS A 267 22.64 25.22 -19.00
CA LYS A 267 23.27 25.02 -20.32
C LYS A 267 22.63 23.86 -21.12
N TRP A 268 21.60 23.22 -20.58
CA TRP A 268 20.92 22.14 -21.29
C TRP A 268 19.97 22.75 -22.34
N PRO A 269 19.80 22.09 -23.51
CA PRO A 269 18.78 22.49 -24.47
C PRO A 269 17.39 22.27 -23.83
N ASP A 270 16.45 23.14 -24.17
CA ASP A 270 15.05 23.00 -23.77
C ASP A 270 14.39 21.90 -24.60
N GLN A 271 14.18 20.74 -23.97
CA GLN A 271 13.49 19.57 -24.54
C GLN A 271 12.88 18.73 -23.42
N ASP A 272 11.96 17.82 -23.75
CA ASP A 272 11.19 17.06 -22.77
C ASP A 272 12.08 16.35 -21.75
N LYS A 273 13.11 15.63 -22.19
CA LYS A 273 14.02 14.89 -21.30
C LYS A 273 14.80 15.78 -20.36
N SER A 274 15.27 16.95 -20.84
CA SER A 274 15.98 17.88 -19.97
C SER A 274 15.07 18.51 -18.93
N ARG A 275 13.82 18.85 -19.28
CA ARG A 275 12.79 19.33 -18.36
C ARG A 275 12.46 18.28 -17.31
N GLU A 276 12.20 17.04 -17.73
CA GLU A 276 11.87 15.92 -16.84
C GLU A 276 12.99 15.68 -15.83
N ILE A 277 14.24 15.60 -16.28
CA ILE A 277 15.42 15.38 -15.42
C ILE A 277 15.63 16.56 -14.46
N ALA A 278 15.52 17.80 -14.94
CA ALA A 278 15.68 18.97 -14.10
C ALA A 278 14.57 19.05 -13.04
N ALA A 279 13.33 18.78 -13.42
CA ALA A 279 12.19 18.72 -12.48
C ALA A 279 12.38 17.65 -11.40
N TYR A 280 12.82 16.43 -11.78
CA TYR A 280 13.16 15.38 -10.83
C TYR A 280 14.25 15.85 -9.85
N GLY A 281 15.30 16.46 -10.39
CA GLY A 281 16.42 16.95 -9.58
C GLY A 281 16.04 18.04 -8.60
N LEU A 282 15.22 19.00 -9.02
CA LEU A 282 14.72 20.08 -8.16
C LEU A 282 13.87 19.52 -7.02
N ARG A 283 12.91 18.62 -7.32
CA ARG A 283 12.09 17.96 -6.29
C ARG A 283 12.93 17.11 -5.32
N ARG A 284 13.99 16.48 -5.82
CA ARG A 284 14.92 15.73 -4.99
C ARG A 284 15.77 16.65 -4.10
N LEU A 285 16.27 17.76 -4.66
CA LEU A 285 17.07 18.74 -3.95
C LEU A 285 16.25 19.44 -2.86
N ALA A 286 15.00 19.78 -3.14
CA ALA A 286 14.09 20.41 -2.18
C ALA A 286 13.98 19.62 -0.87
N ARG A 287 13.99 18.28 -0.93
CA ARG A 287 13.90 17.41 0.25
C ARG A 287 15.14 17.42 1.16
N SER A 288 16.27 17.83 0.65
CA SER A 288 17.54 17.85 1.40
C SER A 288 18.04 19.26 1.68
N ASP A 289 17.67 20.22 0.85
CA ASP A 289 18.09 21.61 0.94
C ASP A 289 17.14 22.48 0.11
N PRO A 290 16.03 22.92 0.72
CA PRO A 290 15.00 23.68 0.02
C PRO A 290 15.50 25.09 -0.42
N ASP A 291 16.48 25.68 0.29
CA ASP A 291 17.04 26.96 -0.10
C ASP A 291 17.84 26.86 -1.41
N ARG A 292 18.71 25.86 -1.51
CA ARG A 292 19.42 25.59 -2.77
C ARG A 292 18.49 25.16 -3.89
N ALA A 293 17.42 24.46 -3.58
CA ALA A 293 16.41 24.12 -4.58
C ALA A 293 15.75 25.36 -5.14
N TRP A 294 15.36 26.30 -4.29
CA TRP A 294 14.78 27.57 -4.69
C TRP A 294 15.74 28.43 -5.52
N GLU A 295 16.98 28.64 -5.03
CA GLU A 295 18.02 29.34 -5.77
C GLU A 295 18.27 28.74 -7.17
N THR A 296 18.33 27.41 -7.22
CA THR A 296 18.52 26.68 -8.48
C THR A 296 17.33 26.84 -9.41
N TRP A 297 16.10 26.77 -8.87
CA TRP A 297 14.87 27.02 -9.61
C TRP A 297 14.91 28.39 -10.29
N LEU A 298 15.16 29.45 -9.53
CA LEU A 298 15.24 30.81 -10.05
C LEU A 298 16.30 30.96 -11.15
N ALA A 299 17.41 30.24 -11.02
CA ALA A 299 18.50 30.29 -12.01
C ALA A 299 18.17 29.58 -13.32
N ILE A 300 17.25 28.63 -13.35
CA ILE A 300 16.94 27.82 -14.56
C ILE A 300 15.50 27.97 -15.05
N GLU A 301 14.61 28.61 -14.27
CA GLU A 301 13.19 28.71 -14.61
C GLU A 301 12.95 29.26 -16.03
N SER A 302 13.61 30.38 -16.35
CA SER A 302 13.46 31.02 -17.67
C SER A 302 14.14 30.29 -18.83
N GLY A 303 14.98 29.31 -18.54
CA GLY A 303 15.71 28.52 -19.55
C GLY A 303 14.90 27.36 -20.14
N PHE A 304 13.72 27.07 -19.59
CA PHE A 304 12.89 25.94 -20.01
C PHE A 304 11.42 26.33 -20.17
N SER A 305 10.79 25.74 -21.17
CA SER A 305 9.35 25.87 -21.43
C SER A 305 8.59 24.85 -20.52
N TRP A 306 8.46 25.19 -19.25
CA TRP A 306 7.78 24.32 -18.27
C TRP A 306 6.27 24.23 -18.56
N GLY A 307 5.74 23.03 -18.61
CA GLY A 307 4.28 22.82 -18.53
C GLY A 307 3.76 23.25 -17.15
N SER A 308 2.51 23.74 -17.09
CA SER A 308 1.86 24.26 -15.88
C SER A 308 1.98 23.28 -14.68
N ASP A 309 1.69 22.00 -14.94
CA ASP A 309 1.68 20.97 -13.91
C ASP A 309 3.09 20.66 -13.40
N THR A 310 4.06 20.58 -14.31
CA THR A 310 5.47 20.35 -13.94
C THR A 310 6.01 21.53 -13.13
N ARG A 311 5.76 22.77 -13.59
CA ARG A 311 6.15 24.00 -12.89
C ARG A 311 5.53 24.05 -11.50
N GLY A 312 4.22 23.88 -11.43
CA GLY A 312 3.48 23.90 -10.17
C GLY A 312 3.93 22.80 -9.21
N GLY A 313 4.17 21.60 -9.71
CA GLY A 313 4.67 20.48 -8.91
C GLY A 313 6.09 20.70 -8.35
N ILE A 314 6.97 21.39 -9.07
CA ILE A 314 8.29 21.79 -8.57
C ILE A 314 8.14 22.81 -7.42
N LEU A 315 7.35 23.86 -7.65
CA LEU A 315 7.10 24.91 -6.66
C LEU A 315 6.47 24.36 -5.38
N ARG A 316 5.48 23.47 -5.54
CA ARG A 316 4.84 22.77 -4.42
C ARG A 316 5.83 21.98 -3.58
N GLU A 317 6.72 21.20 -4.20
CA GLU A 317 7.73 20.42 -3.46
C GLU A 317 8.74 21.33 -2.75
N ILE A 318 9.17 22.41 -3.37
CA ILE A 318 10.08 23.39 -2.73
C ILE A 318 9.39 24.04 -1.54
N ALA A 319 8.15 24.52 -1.70
CA ALA A 319 7.38 25.13 -0.62
C ALA A 319 7.11 24.15 0.54
N LEU A 320 6.72 22.91 0.22
CA LEU A 320 6.48 21.87 1.23
C LEU A 320 7.71 21.63 2.11
N TRP A 321 8.87 21.40 1.47
CA TRP A 321 10.08 21.11 2.23
C TRP A 321 10.66 22.35 2.92
N SER A 322 10.39 23.54 2.40
CA SER A 322 10.68 24.78 3.09
C SER A 322 9.90 24.93 4.40
N ALA A 323 8.59 24.59 4.36
CA ALA A 323 7.75 24.60 5.55
C ALA A 323 8.15 23.48 6.56
N VAL A 324 8.54 22.30 6.05
CA VAL A 324 9.01 21.18 6.88
C VAL A 324 10.30 21.53 7.63
N GLU A 325 11.27 22.16 6.93
CA GLU A 325 12.57 22.55 7.49
C GLU A 325 12.52 23.89 8.27
N GLY A 326 11.41 24.63 8.17
CA GLY A 326 11.21 25.90 8.87
C GLY A 326 12.09 27.05 8.37
N VAL A 327 12.41 27.08 7.06
CA VAL A 327 13.29 28.11 6.51
C VAL A 327 12.57 29.45 6.30
N ASP A 328 13.26 30.56 6.52
CA ASP A 328 12.68 31.93 6.46
C ASP A 328 12.03 32.28 5.11
N GLY A 329 12.52 31.73 4.00
CA GLY A 329 11.97 31.93 2.67
C GLY A 329 10.62 31.21 2.39
N THR A 330 10.06 30.49 3.35
CA THR A 330 8.83 29.70 3.19
C THR A 330 7.64 30.52 2.69
N PRO A 331 7.31 31.71 3.23
CA PRO A 331 6.15 32.48 2.77
C PRO A 331 6.20 32.78 1.26
N VAL A 332 7.31 33.30 0.77
CA VAL A 332 7.50 33.65 -0.65
C VAL A 332 7.35 32.42 -1.54
N ARG A 333 7.80 31.25 -1.08
CA ARG A 333 7.70 29.99 -1.83
C ARG A 333 6.29 29.43 -1.82
N MET A 334 5.56 29.63 -0.71
CA MET A 334 4.14 29.28 -0.62
C MET A 334 3.29 30.10 -1.59
N ASP A 335 3.54 31.42 -1.68
CA ASP A 335 2.85 32.31 -2.61
C ASP A 335 3.09 31.94 -4.07
N ALA A 336 4.26 31.39 -4.38
CA ALA A 336 4.59 30.93 -5.74
C ALA A 336 3.83 29.65 -6.15
N VAL A 337 3.24 28.91 -5.20
CA VAL A 337 2.48 27.68 -5.51
C VAL A 337 1.09 28.03 -6.03
N PRO A 338 0.69 27.55 -7.22
CA PRO A 338 -0.66 27.73 -7.72
C PRO A 338 -1.72 27.20 -6.73
N VAL A 339 -2.77 27.94 -6.50
CA VAL A 339 -3.83 27.58 -5.53
C VAL A 339 -4.37 26.17 -5.68
N PRO A 340 -4.66 25.66 -6.91
CA PRO A 340 -5.15 24.27 -7.07
C PRO A 340 -4.17 23.17 -6.62
N LEU A 341 -2.88 23.51 -6.43
CA LEU A 341 -1.84 22.59 -5.99
C LEU A 341 -1.50 22.71 -4.50
N ARG A 342 -2.19 23.62 -3.78
CA ARG A 342 -2.09 23.74 -2.33
C ARG A 342 -2.95 22.69 -1.65
N ASP A 343 -2.50 21.41 -1.74
CA ASP A 343 -3.22 20.27 -1.17
C ASP A 343 -3.14 20.21 0.37
N GLY A 344 -3.94 19.34 0.97
CA GLY A 344 -4.03 19.20 2.42
C GLY A 344 -2.69 18.97 3.11
N LYS A 345 -1.76 18.23 2.49
CA LYS A 345 -0.43 18.00 3.07
C LYS A 345 0.41 19.27 3.10
N LEU A 346 0.39 20.07 2.03
CA LEU A 346 1.10 21.33 1.98
C LEU A 346 0.51 22.34 2.98
N MET A 347 -0.82 22.43 3.05
CA MET A 347 -1.52 23.33 3.99
C MET A 347 -1.23 22.94 5.44
N GLU A 348 -1.20 21.65 5.77
CA GLU A 348 -0.86 21.16 7.12
C GLU A 348 0.55 21.59 7.55
N TRP A 349 1.54 21.50 6.68
CA TRP A 349 2.90 21.94 7.00
C TRP A 349 3.02 23.49 7.02
N TRP A 350 2.24 24.15 6.20
CA TRP A 350 2.17 25.62 6.22
C TRP A 350 1.61 26.15 7.52
N VAL A 351 0.54 25.56 8.05
CA VAL A 351 0.04 25.89 9.39
C VAL A 351 1.10 25.65 10.46
N ARG A 352 1.78 24.50 10.45
CA ARG A 352 2.84 24.21 11.42
C ARG A 352 3.96 25.24 11.38
N PHE A 353 4.36 25.64 10.18
CA PHE A 353 5.34 26.71 10.00
C PHE A 353 4.85 28.03 10.64
N ASN A 354 3.63 28.45 10.34
CA ASN A 354 3.06 29.68 10.89
C ASN A 354 2.96 29.63 12.41
N LEU A 355 2.49 28.52 12.97
CA LEU A 355 2.39 28.33 14.42
C LEU A 355 3.76 28.34 15.10
N SER A 356 4.78 27.71 14.49
CA SER A 356 6.14 27.66 15.07
C SER A 356 6.87 29.01 15.03
N ASN A 357 6.45 29.90 14.13
CA ASN A 357 7.01 31.26 14.02
C ASN A 357 6.09 32.33 14.64
N GLU A 358 5.03 31.90 15.33
CA GLU A 358 4.05 32.81 15.97
C GLU A 358 3.33 33.75 14.96
N PHE A 359 3.23 33.33 13.70
CA PHE A 359 2.47 34.04 12.67
C PHE A 359 0.99 33.70 12.80
N TRP A 360 0.39 34.14 13.90
CA TRP A 360 -0.95 33.72 14.31
C TRP A 360 -2.04 34.07 13.31
N GLY A 361 -1.97 35.27 12.71
CA GLY A 361 -2.92 35.71 11.66
C GLY A 361 -2.86 34.77 10.43
N ASP A 362 -1.64 34.48 9.95
CA ASP A 362 -1.44 33.60 8.81
C ASP A 362 -1.85 32.15 9.15
N ALA A 363 -1.72 31.74 10.41
CA ALA A 363 -2.18 30.45 10.86
C ALA A 363 -3.71 30.32 10.78
N VAL A 364 -4.45 31.35 11.21
CA VAL A 364 -5.93 31.42 11.07
C VAL A 364 -6.31 31.30 9.60
N GLU A 365 -5.78 32.17 8.75
CA GLU A 365 -6.11 32.21 7.31
C GLU A 365 -5.80 30.86 6.64
N THR A 366 -4.66 30.24 7.01
CA THR A 366 -4.27 28.96 6.44
C THR A 366 -5.19 27.82 6.87
N ILE A 367 -5.61 27.77 8.15
CA ILE A 367 -6.52 26.74 8.65
C ILE A 367 -7.91 26.90 8.00
N GLU A 368 -8.42 28.11 7.90
CA GLU A 368 -9.70 28.40 7.26
C GLU A 368 -9.71 28.04 5.77
N GLY A 369 -8.56 28.17 5.10
CA GLY A 369 -8.35 27.76 3.72
C GLY A 369 -8.14 26.25 3.48
N MET A 370 -8.07 25.43 4.54
CA MET A 370 -7.94 23.97 4.40
C MET A 370 -9.19 23.33 3.79
N PRO A 371 -9.05 22.16 3.14
CA PRO A 371 -10.21 21.32 2.79
C PRO A 371 -11.07 21.03 4.03
N PRO A 372 -12.42 21.05 3.91
CA PRO A 372 -13.32 20.92 5.06
C PRO A 372 -13.03 19.68 5.94
N GLU A 373 -12.81 18.50 5.31
CA GLU A 373 -12.51 17.26 6.01
C GLU A 373 -11.23 17.31 6.86
N GLN A 374 -10.31 18.19 6.51
CA GLN A 374 -9.08 18.41 7.27
C GLN A 374 -9.24 19.54 8.29
N ARG A 375 -9.84 20.69 7.89
CA ARG A 375 -10.08 21.83 8.77
C ARG A 375 -10.92 21.45 9.98
N ASP A 376 -11.91 20.58 9.80
CA ASP A 376 -12.87 20.18 10.83
C ASP A 376 -12.30 19.11 11.80
N ASP A 377 -11.06 18.64 11.57
CA ASP A 377 -10.33 17.80 12.55
C ASP A 377 -10.09 18.56 13.85
N ALA A 378 -10.36 17.94 15.00
CA ALA A 378 -10.26 18.55 16.32
C ALA A 378 -8.92 19.24 16.57
N ARG A 379 -7.82 18.71 16.07
CA ARG A 379 -6.48 19.29 16.17
C ARG A 379 -6.40 20.66 15.51
N TRP A 380 -6.94 20.81 14.27
CA TRP A 380 -6.85 22.08 13.56
C TRP A 380 -7.86 23.10 14.10
N ARG A 381 -9.02 22.66 14.57
CA ARG A 381 -9.99 23.50 15.29
C ARG A 381 -9.38 24.05 16.58
N PHE A 382 -8.62 23.22 17.33
CA PHE A 382 -7.91 23.69 18.54
C PHE A 382 -6.86 24.75 18.19
N TRP A 383 -6.02 24.49 17.19
CA TRP A 383 -4.98 25.45 16.81
C TRP A 383 -5.57 26.72 16.21
N ASN A 384 -6.70 26.65 15.51
CA ASN A 384 -7.44 27.82 15.04
C ASN A 384 -7.94 28.67 16.22
N ALA A 385 -8.59 28.05 17.20
CA ALA A 385 -9.02 28.73 18.42
C ALA A 385 -7.86 29.38 19.17
N ARG A 386 -6.71 28.68 19.27
CA ARG A 386 -5.50 29.24 19.88
C ARG A 386 -4.96 30.42 19.10
N ALA A 387 -4.93 30.37 17.78
CA ALA A 387 -4.46 31.46 16.93
C ALA A 387 -5.37 32.69 17.04
N HIS A 388 -6.69 32.51 17.07
CA HIS A 388 -7.64 33.59 17.35
C HIS A 388 -7.41 34.26 18.71
N PHE A 389 -7.09 33.46 19.75
CA PHE A 389 -6.74 34.03 21.05
C PHE A 389 -5.51 34.93 20.98
N GLU A 390 -4.45 34.50 20.29
CA GLU A 390 -3.20 35.24 20.17
C GLU A 390 -3.34 36.49 19.27
N THR A 391 -4.25 36.49 18.30
CA THR A 391 -4.60 37.70 17.49
C THR A 391 -5.53 38.63 18.20
N GLY A 392 -6.02 38.30 19.41
CA GLY A 392 -6.89 39.12 20.21
C GLY A 392 -8.39 38.89 20.03
N ASP A 393 -8.80 38.00 19.15
CA ASP A 393 -10.20 37.60 18.95
C ASP A 393 -10.61 36.54 19.99
N ARG A 394 -10.71 36.97 21.22
CA ARG A 394 -11.06 36.09 22.35
C ARG A 394 -12.44 35.47 22.23
N GLN A 395 -13.40 36.22 21.66
CA GLN A 395 -14.76 35.74 21.53
C GLN A 395 -14.84 34.53 20.58
N ALA A 396 -14.20 34.60 19.42
CA ALA A 396 -14.13 33.45 18.48
C ALA A 396 -13.40 32.26 19.13
N SER A 397 -12.27 32.53 19.80
CA SER A 397 -11.51 31.48 20.50
C SER A 397 -12.34 30.74 21.55
N GLU A 398 -13.02 31.46 22.44
CA GLU A 398 -13.85 30.88 23.51
C GLU A 398 -15.01 30.05 22.94
N ALA A 399 -15.65 30.51 21.86
CA ALA A 399 -16.72 29.78 21.20
C ALA A 399 -16.20 28.44 20.63
N MET A 400 -15.08 28.45 19.89
CA MET A 400 -14.47 27.24 19.32
C MET A 400 -14.02 26.25 20.38
N LEU A 401 -13.41 26.73 21.48
CA LEU A 401 -12.97 25.85 22.57
C LEU A 401 -14.15 25.25 23.34
N ALA A 402 -15.26 26.01 23.52
CA ALA A 402 -16.48 25.51 24.15
C ALA A 402 -17.10 24.34 23.33
N GLU A 403 -17.10 24.44 22.00
CA GLU A 403 -17.55 23.34 21.15
C GLU A 403 -16.64 22.11 21.25
N LEU A 404 -15.32 22.30 21.18
CA LEU A 404 -14.35 21.23 21.30
C LEU A 404 -14.42 20.51 22.66
N ALA A 405 -14.71 21.22 23.74
CA ALA A 405 -14.82 20.64 25.08
C ALA A 405 -15.99 19.64 25.23
N LEU A 406 -16.97 19.69 24.31
CA LEU A 406 -18.08 18.71 24.28
C LEU A 406 -17.72 17.41 23.57
N GLU A 407 -16.59 17.35 22.91
CA GLU A 407 -16.14 16.19 22.15
C GLU A 407 -15.19 15.33 22.98
N ALA A 408 -15.33 14.00 22.87
CA ALA A 408 -14.44 13.03 23.52
C ALA A 408 -13.13 12.85 22.72
N ASN A 409 -12.29 13.89 22.70
CA ASN A 409 -11.00 13.87 22.02
C ASN A 409 -9.86 14.34 22.95
N TYR A 410 -8.62 14.36 22.45
CA TYR A 410 -7.44 14.77 23.22
C TYR A 410 -7.31 16.29 23.36
N TYR A 411 -7.84 17.09 22.43
CA TYR A 411 -7.75 18.55 22.34
C TYR A 411 -8.87 19.26 23.06
#